data_ebe21020d51d36f627cbbd26848f826e
#
_entry.id   ebe21020d51d36f627cbbd26848f826e
#
_cell.length_a   1.000
_cell.length_b   1.000
_cell.length_c   1.000
_cell.angle_alpha   90.00
_cell.angle_beta   90.00
_cell.angle_gamma   90.00
#
_symmetry.space_group_name_H-M   'P 1'
#
loop_
_entity.id
_entity.type
_entity.pdbx_description
1 polymer ?
#
loop_
_entity_poly.entity_id
_entity_poly.type
_entity_poly.pdbx_seq_one_letter_code
_entity_poly.pdbx_strand_id
1 'polypeptide(L)'
;MKNFFRLFIPLIINPYYYIRKIKKKLITNFFDYDKKPYNRISLISLAISKTISKKGYDSCNYLEIGCFDNKAFDTIPLPLNQKIGVDPLRGGTHRMYSDDFFSQNKKFFDVIFIDGLHTYDQCSKDVKNAINFLNKDGIIILHDMLPRSKTEETQEYSGDVWKVAYDLSQSENLNFIIAN
;
A
#
# COMPACT_ATOMS: atom_id res chain seq x y z
N MET A 1 -5.79 20.46 10.12
CA MET A 1 -5.23 19.26 9.49
C MET A 1 -3.70 19.18 9.50
N LYS A 2 -2.95 20.28 9.28
CA LYS A 2 -1.46 20.29 9.32
C LYS A 2 -0.85 19.84 10.67
N ASN A 3 -1.55 20.05 11.79
CA ASN A 3 -1.01 19.72 13.12
C ASN A 3 -1.21 18.27 13.53
N PHE A 4 -2.18 17.58 12.94
CA PHE A 4 -2.41 16.15 13.22
C PHE A 4 -1.31 15.28 12.62
N PHE A 5 -0.83 15.63 11.43
CA PHE A 5 0.28 14.91 10.77
C PHE A 5 1.64 15.15 11.45
N ARG A 6 1.87 16.33 12.04
CA ARG A 6 3.13 16.61 12.78
C ARG A 6 3.27 15.78 14.06
N LEU A 7 2.18 15.35 14.67
CA LEU A 7 2.22 14.51 15.87
C LEU A 7 2.64 13.07 15.57
N PHE A 8 2.43 12.58 14.33
CA PHE A 8 2.75 11.22 13.92
C PHE A 8 4.14 11.07 13.30
N ILE A 9 4.74 12.15 12.76
CA ILE A 9 6.06 12.10 12.13
C ILE A 9 7.19 11.66 13.09
N PRO A 10 7.26 12.13 14.36
CA PRO A 10 8.24 11.61 15.31
C PRO A 10 8.03 10.15 15.72
N LEU A 11 6.82 9.64 15.60
CA LEU A 11 6.46 8.24 15.87
C LEU A 11 6.94 7.28 14.77
N ILE A 12 7.10 7.80 13.56
CA ILE A 12 7.57 7.04 12.40
C ILE A 12 9.10 6.88 12.43
N ILE A 13 9.85 7.82 13.02
CA ILE A 13 11.33 7.85 13.02
C ILE A 13 11.96 6.81 13.96
N ASN A 14 11.22 6.29 14.95
CA ASN A 14 11.67 5.17 15.77
C ASN A 14 10.53 4.16 15.95
N PRO A 15 10.19 3.43 14.89
CA PRO A 15 8.87 2.82 14.76
C PRO A 15 8.66 1.64 15.70
N TYR A 16 9.67 0.80 15.90
CA TYR A 16 9.45 -0.50 16.54
C TYR A 16 9.28 -0.42 18.05
N TYR A 17 10.04 0.42 18.73
CA TYR A 17 10.03 0.49 20.20
C TYR A 17 8.96 1.43 20.75
N TYR A 18 8.77 2.57 20.10
CA TYR A 18 7.81 3.58 20.55
C TYR A 18 6.36 3.20 20.21
N ILE A 19 6.12 2.67 19.03
CA ILE A 19 4.77 2.20 18.63
C ILE A 19 4.31 1.07 19.56
N ARG A 20 5.20 0.13 19.92
CA ARG A 20 4.87 -0.96 20.85
C ARG A 20 4.58 -0.48 22.27
N LYS A 21 5.22 0.60 22.71
CA LYS A 21 5.03 1.18 24.04
C LYS A 21 3.81 2.09 24.14
N ILE A 22 3.54 2.84 23.09
CA ILE A 22 2.32 3.66 22.95
C ILE A 22 1.09 2.78 22.64
N LYS A 23 1.25 1.72 21.85
CA LYS A 23 0.23 0.67 21.67
C LYS A 23 -0.33 0.19 23.01
N LYS A 24 0.55 -0.09 23.96
CA LYS A 24 0.14 -0.65 25.25
C LYS A 24 -0.61 0.34 26.15
N LYS A 25 -0.45 1.65 25.96
CA LYS A 25 -0.94 2.66 26.90
C LYS A 25 -2.09 3.55 26.40
N LEU A 26 -2.18 3.82 25.10
CA LEU A 26 -3.15 4.77 24.53
C LEU A 26 -4.18 4.13 23.60
N ILE A 27 -3.84 3.03 22.99
CA ILE A 27 -4.65 2.46 21.89
C ILE A 27 -5.34 1.16 22.31
N THR A 28 -4.87 0.49 23.37
CA THR A 28 -5.53 -0.70 23.95
C THR A 28 -6.97 -0.45 24.41
N ASN A 29 -7.34 0.80 24.65
CA ASN A 29 -8.70 1.16 25.06
C ASN A 29 -9.66 1.37 23.86
N PHE A 30 -9.14 1.48 22.64
CA PHE A 30 -9.94 1.76 21.45
C PHE A 30 -9.88 0.66 20.39
N PHE A 31 -8.78 -0.09 20.30
CA PHE A 31 -8.58 -1.10 19.29
C PHE A 31 -7.90 -2.34 19.89
N ASP A 32 -8.49 -3.50 19.65
CA ASP A 32 -7.88 -4.78 19.99
C ASP A 32 -6.85 -5.15 18.89
N TYR A 33 -5.61 -4.70 19.08
CA TYR A 33 -4.52 -4.91 18.12
C TYR A 33 -4.13 -6.37 17.93
N ASP A 34 -4.41 -7.20 18.91
CA ASP A 34 -4.10 -8.63 18.83
C ASP A 34 -5.04 -9.32 17.83
N LYS A 35 -6.19 -8.74 17.58
CA LYS A 35 -7.16 -9.22 16.56
C LYS A 35 -6.90 -8.65 15.17
N LYS A 36 -5.82 -7.87 14.96
CA LYS A 36 -5.49 -7.23 13.69
C LYS A 36 -6.70 -6.51 13.07
N PRO A 37 -7.17 -5.41 13.68
CA PRO A 37 -8.37 -4.69 13.24
C PRO A 37 -8.24 -4.12 11.83
N TYR A 38 -7.01 -3.99 11.33
CA TYR A 38 -6.71 -3.50 10.00
C TYR A 38 -5.99 -4.59 9.19
N ASN A 39 -6.55 -4.90 8.04
CA ASN A 39 -5.90 -5.71 7.01
C ASN A 39 -5.75 -4.87 5.74
N ARG A 40 -5.01 -5.41 4.74
CA ARG A 40 -4.81 -4.73 3.46
C ARG A 40 -6.11 -4.26 2.81
N ILE A 41 -7.17 -5.07 2.86
CA ILE A 41 -8.48 -4.74 2.27
C ILE A 41 -9.11 -3.52 2.94
N SER A 42 -9.08 -3.44 4.27
CA SER A 42 -9.65 -2.29 5.00
C SER A 42 -8.86 -1.00 4.74
N LEU A 43 -7.53 -1.07 4.60
CA LEU A 43 -6.72 0.09 4.26
C LEU A 43 -6.98 0.57 2.83
N ILE A 44 -7.06 -0.34 1.87
CA ILE A 44 -7.42 -0.02 0.49
C ILE A 44 -8.82 0.61 0.43
N SER A 45 -9.80 0.00 1.10
CA SER A 45 -11.18 0.50 1.15
C SER A 45 -11.26 1.89 1.78
N LEU A 46 -10.46 2.17 2.81
CA LEU A 46 -10.37 3.50 3.42
C LEU A 46 -9.80 4.54 2.44
N ALA A 47 -8.74 4.20 1.72
CA ALA A 47 -8.13 5.08 0.72
C ALA A 47 -9.13 5.39 -0.41
N ILE A 48 -9.82 4.37 -0.92
CA ILE A 48 -10.86 4.51 -1.94
C ILE A 48 -12.02 5.38 -1.42
N SER A 49 -12.52 5.11 -0.22
CA SER A 49 -13.61 5.90 0.38
C SER A 49 -13.22 7.36 0.54
N LYS A 50 -11.98 7.64 0.95
CA LYS A 50 -11.44 9.00 1.03
C LYS A 50 -11.38 9.68 -0.34
N THR A 51 -10.97 8.94 -1.37
CA THR A 51 -10.92 9.44 -2.74
C THR A 51 -12.33 9.75 -3.27
N ILE A 52 -13.27 8.82 -3.09
CA ILE A 52 -14.67 8.97 -3.49
C ILE A 52 -15.31 10.18 -2.81
N SER A 53 -15.03 10.39 -1.51
CA SER A 53 -15.54 11.56 -0.77
C SER A 53 -15.06 12.89 -1.35
N LYS A 54 -13.88 12.91 -1.99
CA LYS A 54 -13.31 14.12 -2.58
C LYS A 54 -13.69 14.35 -4.04
N LYS A 55 -13.72 13.28 -4.83
CA LYS A 55 -13.80 13.33 -6.29
C LYS A 55 -15.13 12.80 -6.87
N GLY A 56 -15.93 12.12 -6.06
CA GLY A 56 -17.09 11.37 -6.50
C GLY A 56 -16.74 9.93 -6.91
N TYR A 57 -17.77 9.07 -6.88
CA TYR A 57 -17.62 7.63 -7.13
C TYR A 57 -17.08 7.32 -8.53
N ASP A 58 -17.60 7.97 -9.56
CA ASP A 58 -17.25 7.73 -10.96
C ASP A 58 -15.85 8.21 -11.35
N SER A 59 -15.17 8.92 -10.46
CA SER A 59 -13.86 9.52 -10.70
C SER A 59 -12.71 8.79 -9.97
N CYS A 60 -12.98 7.70 -9.25
CA CYS A 60 -11.96 6.95 -8.51
C CYS A 60 -11.41 5.82 -9.40
N ASN A 61 -10.11 5.82 -9.67
CA ASN A 61 -9.41 4.77 -10.40
C ASN A 61 -8.45 4.03 -9.46
N TYR A 62 -8.50 2.69 -9.49
CA TYR A 62 -7.70 1.79 -8.67
C TYR A 62 -6.79 0.89 -9.51
N LEU A 63 -5.56 0.72 -9.05
CA LEU A 63 -4.60 -0.25 -9.61
C LEU A 63 -4.12 -1.19 -8.50
N GLU A 64 -4.06 -2.49 -8.80
CA GLU A 64 -3.45 -3.52 -7.97
C GLU A 64 -2.35 -4.24 -8.74
N ILE A 65 -1.14 -4.24 -8.18
CA ILE A 65 0.00 -5.01 -8.68
C ILE A 65 0.17 -6.23 -7.77
N GLY A 66 0.03 -7.44 -8.33
CA GLY A 66 0.05 -8.69 -7.56
C GLY A 66 -1.35 -9.05 -7.03
N CYS A 67 -2.21 -9.58 -7.89
CA CYS A 67 -3.60 -9.92 -7.53
C CYS A 67 -3.75 -11.33 -6.98
N PHE A 68 -2.86 -12.25 -7.36
CA PHE A 68 -2.85 -13.65 -6.96
C PHE A 68 -4.25 -14.32 -7.07
N ASP A 69 -4.97 -14.48 -5.95
CA ASP A 69 -6.28 -15.12 -5.89
C ASP A 69 -7.47 -14.14 -5.92
N ASN A 70 -7.23 -12.89 -6.26
CA ASN A 70 -8.21 -11.79 -6.32
C ASN A 70 -8.89 -11.42 -4.98
N LYS A 71 -8.48 -11.96 -3.86
CA LYS A 71 -9.17 -11.68 -2.59
C LYS A 71 -9.26 -10.19 -2.27
N ALA A 72 -8.21 -9.42 -2.54
CA ALA A 72 -8.29 -7.99 -2.38
C ALA A 72 -9.05 -7.37 -3.56
N PHE A 73 -8.65 -7.65 -4.80
CA PHE A 73 -9.20 -7.06 -6.00
C PHE A 73 -10.73 -7.18 -6.12
N ASP A 74 -11.29 -8.36 -5.82
CA ASP A 74 -12.73 -8.61 -5.94
C ASP A 74 -13.55 -7.90 -4.87
N THR A 75 -12.97 -7.67 -3.68
CA THR A 75 -13.67 -6.97 -2.58
C THR A 75 -13.70 -5.45 -2.75
N ILE A 76 -12.90 -4.89 -3.68
CA ILE A 76 -12.90 -3.43 -3.92
C ILE A 76 -14.21 -3.02 -4.58
N PRO A 77 -15.01 -2.14 -3.94
CA PRO A 77 -16.35 -1.76 -4.39
C PRO A 77 -16.32 -0.73 -5.52
N LEU A 78 -15.52 -0.99 -6.55
CA LEU A 78 -15.45 -0.22 -7.77
C LEU A 78 -15.82 -1.09 -8.97
N PRO A 79 -16.48 -0.54 -10.00
CA PRO A 79 -16.77 -1.27 -11.22
C PRO A 79 -15.48 -1.58 -12.01
N LEU A 80 -15.52 -2.62 -12.86
CA LEU A 80 -14.34 -3.10 -13.58
C LEU A 80 -13.69 -2.04 -14.49
N ASN A 81 -14.43 -1.08 -14.99
CA ASN A 81 -13.88 0.02 -15.78
C ASN A 81 -13.06 1.03 -14.97
N GLN A 82 -13.18 1.00 -13.63
CA GLN A 82 -12.46 1.86 -12.71
C GLN A 82 -11.34 1.14 -11.94
N LYS A 83 -11.21 -0.19 -12.08
CA LYS A 83 -10.15 -0.94 -11.43
C LYS A 83 -9.38 -1.81 -12.40
N ILE A 84 -8.07 -1.82 -12.25
CA ILE A 84 -7.13 -2.65 -12.98
C ILE A 84 -6.34 -3.49 -11.99
N GLY A 85 -6.24 -4.78 -12.27
CA GLY A 85 -5.38 -5.70 -11.54
C GLY A 85 -4.36 -6.31 -12.50
N VAL A 86 -3.09 -6.34 -12.11
CA VAL A 86 -1.97 -6.84 -12.91
C VAL A 86 -1.29 -7.98 -12.16
N ASP A 87 -1.21 -9.15 -12.79
CA ASP A 87 -0.55 -10.32 -12.24
C ASP A 87 -0.07 -11.24 -13.39
N PRO A 88 1.19 -11.68 -13.41
CA PRO A 88 1.69 -12.51 -14.50
C PRO A 88 1.13 -13.94 -14.49
N LEU A 89 0.72 -14.45 -13.33
CA LEU A 89 0.33 -15.84 -13.16
C LEU A 89 -1.18 -16.03 -13.13
N ARG A 90 -1.88 -15.27 -12.28
CA ARG A 90 -3.33 -15.43 -12.09
C ARG A 90 -3.95 -14.20 -11.41
N GLY A 91 -5.28 -14.11 -11.47
CA GLY A 91 -6.01 -12.96 -10.93
C GLY A 91 -5.86 -11.70 -11.78
N GLY A 92 -6.48 -10.62 -11.35
CA GLY A 92 -6.46 -9.34 -12.04
C GLY A 92 -7.19 -9.33 -13.39
N THR A 93 -7.02 -8.23 -14.08
CA THR A 93 -7.58 -8.00 -15.42
C THR A 93 -6.53 -8.07 -16.51
N HIS A 94 -5.24 -7.97 -16.18
CA HIS A 94 -4.11 -7.94 -17.08
C HIS A 94 -3.11 -9.04 -16.72
N ARG A 95 -2.95 -10.03 -17.63
CA ARG A 95 -2.05 -11.17 -17.45
C ARG A 95 -0.67 -10.84 -17.99
N MET A 96 0.13 -10.06 -17.20
CA MET A 96 1.47 -9.62 -17.60
C MET A 96 2.29 -9.20 -16.38
N TYR A 97 3.59 -8.99 -16.57
CA TYR A 97 4.44 -8.39 -15.56
C TYR A 97 4.11 -6.90 -15.37
N SER A 98 4.38 -6.38 -14.17
CA SER A 98 4.14 -4.96 -13.86
C SER A 98 4.97 -4.03 -14.74
N ASP A 99 6.22 -4.37 -15.05
CA ASP A 99 7.08 -3.59 -15.97
C ASP A 99 6.44 -3.45 -17.35
N ASP A 100 5.89 -4.56 -17.92
CA ASP A 100 5.21 -4.55 -19.21
C ASP A 100 3.93 -3.72 -19.15
N PHE A 101 3.17 -3.84 -18.07
CA PHE A 101 1.97 -3.03 -17.86
C PHE A 101 2.31 -1.54 -17.83
N PHE A 102 3.24 -1.12 -17.01
CA PHE A 102 3.59 0.28 -16.90
C PHE A 102 4.20 0.86 -18.18
N SER A 103 4.91 0.06 -18.96
CA SER A 103 5.50 0.50 -20.24
C SER A 103 4.46 0.94 -21.28
N GLN A 104 3.25 0.36 -21.23
CA GLN A 104 2.17 0.64 -22.17
C GLN A 104 0.97 1.39 -21.56
N ASN A 105 0.96 1.57 -20.23
CA ASN A 105 -0.13 2.22 -19.52
C ASN A 105 -0.20 3.72 -19.87
N LYS A 106 -1.43 4.23 -19.99
CA LYS A 106 -1.73 5.66 -20.19
C LYS A 106 -2.70 6.20 -19.16
N LYS A 107 -3.18 5.35 -18.27
CA LYS A 107 -4.19 5.69 -17.25
C LYS A 107 -3.53 6.12 -15.95
N PHE A 108 -4.06 7.14 -15.32
CA PHE A 108 -3.67 7.56 -13.99
C PHE A 108 -4.63 7.00 -12.93
N PHE A 109 -4.10 6.76 -11.74
CA PHE A 109 -4.82 6.11 -10.65
C PHE A 109 -4.84 6.99 -9.40
N ASP A 110 -5.90 6.85 -8.62
CA ASP A 110 -6.06 7.56 -7.35
C ASP A 110 -5.60 6.72 -6.16
N VAL A 111 -5.73 5.41 -6.28
CA VAL A 111 -5.25 4.46 -5.28
C VAL A 111 -4.50 3.35 -6.02
N ILE A 112 -3.25 3.11 -5.62
CA ILE A 112 -2.41 2.03 -6.15
C ILE A 112 -2.01 1.14 -4.99
N PHE A 113 -2.29 -0.16 -5.09
CA PHE A 113 -1.86 -1.17 -4.14
C PHE A 113 -0.77 -2.04 -4.78
N ILE A 114 0.35 -2.23 -4.08
CA ILE A 114 1.50 -3.01 -4.54
C ILE A 114 1.75 -4.15 -3.56
N ASP A 115 1.52 -5.37 -4.05
CA ASP A 115 1.71 -6.65 -3.37
C ASP A 115 2.23 -7.70 -4.38
N GLY A 116 3.24 -7.29 -5.16
CA GLY A 116 3.79 -8.06 -6.26
C GLY A 116 4.93 -9.00 -5.84
N LEU A 117 6.02 -9.03 -6.61
CA LEU A 117 7.19 -9.85 -6.30
C LEU A 117 7.93 -9.30 -5.07
N HIS A 118 8.16 -10.17 -4.08
CA HIS A 118 8.76 -9.82 -2.79
C HIS A 118 10.29 -9.65 -2.85
N THR A 119 10.76 -8.87 -3.82
CA THR A 119 12.16 -8.45 -3.93
C THR A 119 12.26 -6.94 -3.91
N TYR A 120 13.31 -6.44 -3.26
CA TYR A 120 13.61 -5.01 -3.20
C TYR A 120 13.66 -4.38 -4.59
N ASP A 121 14.35 -5.03 -5.54
CA ASP A 121 14.54 -4.49 -6.89
C ASP A 121 13.23 -4.30 -7.65
N GLN A 122 12.34 -5.32 -7.62
CA GLN A 122 11.07 -5.21 -8.32
C GLN A 122 10.11 -4.27 -7.61
N CYS A 123 10.01 -4.36 -6.31
CA CYS A 123 9.15 -3.45 -5.53
C CYS A 123 9.59 -1.99 -5.71
N SER A 124 10.90 -1.71 -5.75
CA SER A 124 11.42 -0.36 -6.02
C SER A 124 11.02 0.16 -7.40
N LYS A 125 11.05 -0.69 -8.43
CA LYS A 125 10.57 -0.33 -9.78
C LYS A 125 9.07 -0.07 -9.78
N ASP A 126 8.30 -0.95 -9.16
CA ASP A 126 6.84 -0.82 -9.08
C ASP A 126 6.44 0.49 -8.39
N VAL A 127 7.12 0.86 -7.30
CA VAL A 127 6.90 2.14 -6.60
C VAL A 127 7.24 3.33 -7.48
N LYS A 128 8.41 3.32 -8.15
CA LYS A 128 8.80 4.40 -9.07
C LYS A 128 7.80 4.58 -10.20
N ASN A 129 7.39 3.47 -10.81
CA ASN A 129 6.38 3.49 -11.86
C ASN A 129 5.03 3.97 -11.34
N ALA A 130 4.59 3.48 -10.17
CA ALA A 130 3.34 3.89 -9.54
C ALA A 130 3.29 5.39 -9.27
N ILE A 131 4.38 6.00 -8.81
CA ILE A 131 4.47 7.46 -8.60
C ILE A 131 4.23 8.23 -9.91
N ASN A 132 4.77 7.75 -11.04
CA ASN A 132 4.59 8.40 -12.34
C ASN A 132 3.13 8.35 -12.85
N PHE A 133 2.35 7.37 -12.41
CA PHE A 133 0.95 7.19 -12.80
C PHE A 133 -0.04 7.49 -11.68
N LEU A 134 0.44 8.13 -10.59
CA LEU A 134 -0.41 8.54 -9.50
C LEU A 134 -1.05 9.89 -9.78
N ASN A 135 -2.36 9.99 -9.62
CA ASN A 135 -3.06 11.25 -9.65
C ASN A 135 -2.60 12.18 -8.51
N LYS A 136 -2.77 13.48 -8.68
CA LYS A 136 -2.59 14.45 -7.60
C LYS A 136 -3.46 14.07 -6.40
N ASP A 137 -2.88 14.07 -5.21
CA ASP A 137 -3.51 13.63 -3.96
C ASP A 137 -3.85 12.13 -3.92
N GLY A 138 -3.31 11.33 -4.83
CA GLY A 138 -3.44 9.87 -4.85
C GLY A 138 -2.67 9.20 -3.72
N ILE A 139 -2.95 7.93 -3.49
CA ILE A 139 -2.38 7.13 -2.40
C ILE A 139 -1.78 5.85 -2.96
N ILE A 140 -0.53 5.56 -2.60
CA ILE A 140 0.11 4.27 -2.82
C ILE A 140 0.11 3.49 -1.50
N ILE A 141 -0.30 2.23 -1.55
CA ILE A 141 -0.29 1.30 -0.42
C ILE A 141 0.66 0.17 -0.76
N LEU A 142 1.63 -0.07 0.13
CA LEU A 142 2.62 -1.13 -0.02
C LEU A 142 2.36 -2.22 1.02
N HIS A 143 2.41 -3.48 0.59
CA HIS A 143 2.27 -4.63 1.47
C HIS A 143 3.64 -5.14 1.94
N ASP A 144 3.66 -5.91 3.04
CA ASP A 144 4.82 -6.64 3.57
C ASP A 144 6.05 -5.80 3.94
N MET A 145 5.88 -4.50 4.19
CA MET A 145 6.98 -3.58 4.48
C MET A 145 7.59 -3.72 5.89
N LEU A 146 7.03 -4.57 6.76
CA LEU A 146 7.47 -4.73 8.15
C LEU A 146 7.60 -6.21 8.54
N PRO A 147 8.66 -6.91 8.14
CA PRO A 147 8.92 -8.26 8.61
C PRO A 147 9.12 -8.27 10.13
N ARG A 148 8.59 -9.30 10.80
CA ARG A 148 8.67 -9.44 12.27
C ARG A 148 9.89 -10.22 12.71
N SER A 149 10.49 -10.95 11.78
CA SER A 149 11.64 -11.82 12.01
C SER A 149 12.45 -12.01 10.72
N LYS A 150 13.68 -12.50 10.86
CA LYS A 150 14.51 -12.88 9.71
C LYS A 150 13.91 -13.97 8.83
N THR A 151 13.07 -14.82 9.39
CA THR A 151 12.35 -15.84 8.61
C THR A 151 11.32 -15.19 7.67
N GLU A 152 10.70 -14.10 8.08
CA GLU A 152 9.77 -13.37 7.23
C GLU A 152 10.47 -12.56 6.13
N GLU A 153 11.80 -12.37 6.20
CA GLU A 153 12.60 -11.73 5.15
C GLU A 153 12.94 -12.67 3.96
N THR A 154 12.41 -13.89 3.95
CA THR A 154 12.57 -14.80 2.81
C THR A 154 11.52 -14.53 1.73
N GLN A 155 11.81 -14.89 0.48
CA GLN A 155 10.90 -14.65 -0.66
C GLN A 155 9.54 -15.35 -0.53
N GLU A 156 9.45 -16.41 0.26
CA GLU A 156 8.19 -17.10 0.55
C GLU A 156 7.23 -16.26 1.41
N TYR A 157 7.76 -15.25 2.09
CA TYR A 157 7.02 -14.30 2.92
C TYR A 157 7.17 -12.86 2.37
N SER A 158 7.68 -11.96 3.18
CA SER A 158 7.83 -10.55 2.82
C SER A 158 9.06 -10.24 1.96
N GLY A 159 10.01 -11.18 1.86
CA GLY A 159 11.27 -10.92 1.17
C GLY A 159 12.03 -9.75 1.76
N ASP A 160 12.72 -9.01 0.91
CA ASP A 160 13.49 -7.84 1.31
C ASP A 160 12.84 -6.50 0.92
N VAL A 161 11.53 -6.49 0.65
CA VAL A 161 10.77 -5.29 0.26
C VAL A 161 10.74 -4.21 1.34
N TRP A 162 10.97 -4.57 2.60
CA TRP A 162 11.08 -3.61 3.70
C TRP A 162 12.15 -2.53 3.48
N LYS A 163 13.18 -2.82 2.66
CA LYS A 163 14.21 -1.84 2.28
C LYS A 163 13.63 -0.67 1.48
N VAL A 164 12.57 -0.92 0.70
CA VAL A 164 11.85 0.15 -0.01
C VAL A 164 11.21 1.12 0.98
N ALA A 165 10.59 0.62 2.05
CA ALA A 165 10.03 1.48 3.10
C ALA A 165 11.11 2.30 3.79
N TYR A 166 12.31 1.72 3.99
CA TYR A 166 13.47 2.44 4.52
C TYR A 166 13.89 3.56 3.58
N ASP A 167 14.07 3.29 2.29
CA ASP A 167 14.47 4.31 1.31
C ASP A 167 13.44 5.44 1.21
N LEU A 168 12.15 5.09 1.18
CA LEU A 168 11.07 6.09 1.19
C LEU A 168 11.11 6.95 2.45
N SER A 169 11.51 6.39 3.60
CA SER A 169 11.63 7.13 4.86
C SER A 169 12.71 8.20 4.85
N GLN A 170 13.69 8.08 3.97
CA GLN A 170 14.76 9.07 3.79
C GLN A 170 14.35 10.19 2.82
N SER A 171 13.18 10.10 2.19
CA SER A 171 12.72 11.10 1.23
C SER A 171 12.01 12.26 1.94
N GLU A 172 12.50 13.48 1.76
CA GLU A 172 11.88 14.69 2.31
C GLU A 172 10.58 15.09 1.58
N ASN A 173 10.35 14.55 0.39
CA ASN A 173 9.26 14.95 -0.49
C ASN A 173 8.02 14.04 -0.41
N LEU A 174 8.08 12.96 0.35
CA LEU A 174 7.00 12.00 0.49
C LEU A 174 6.39 12.01 1.89
N ASN A 175 5.07 12.01 1.95
CA ASN A 175 4.36 11.75 3.20
C ASN A 175 3.94 10.29 3.22
N PHE A 176 4.36 9.54 4.22
CA PHE A 176 3.96 8.15 4.35
C PHE A 176 3.57 7.79 5.79
N ILE A 177 2.78 6.73 5.93
CA ILE A 177 2.34 6.17 7.20
C ILE A 177 2.62 4.68 7.17
N ILE A 178 3.19 4.15 8.24
CA ILE A 178 3.35 2.71 8.42
C ILE A 178 2.19 2.21 9.28
N ALA A 179 1.41 1.29 8.73
CA ALA A 179 0.36 0.57 9.43
C ALA A 179 0.82 -0.88 9.67
N ASN A 180 0.69 -1.37 10.92
CA ASN A 180 1.09 -2.73 11.32
C ASN A 180 -0.12 -3.50 11.88
#